data_386617115065c5bbf33be7c273924fc6
#
_entry.id   386617115065c5bbf33be7c273924fc6
#
_cell.length_a   1.000
_cell.length_b   1.000
_cell.length_c   1.000
_cell.angle_alpha   90.00
_cell.angle_beta   90.00
_cell.angle_gamma   90.00
#
_symmetry.space_group_name_H-M   'P 1'
#
loop_
_entity.id
_entity.type
_entity.pdbx_description
1 polymer ?
#
loop_
_entity_poly.entity_id
_entity_poly.type
_entity_poly.pdbx_seq_one_letter_code
_entity_poly.pdbx_strand_id
1 'polypeptide(L)'
;VHKESPEVVFLAEAFTRPAMMHALGKAGFHQSYTYFTWRTSKWEITEYGREVAQGTSAFFRPNFWVNTPDINPFHLQSGNPAMFALRAVLASTLTPSWGMYAGYELYEHRAFKEGGEEYMDSEKYEIKVRDWEGAGKKGLTLAPFIAQLNAIRKAHPALQRLRNLTFHDTDSDAIIAYSKREGKDLVLVVVNLDPSYAQGTTVHWNMQALGIDGHDFEVKDLLDGASMTWNPHTFVSLNPARPVGKVAHIVQVKL
;
A
#
# COMPACT_ATOMS: atom_id res chain seq x y z
N VAL A 1 32.29 2.60 6.21
CA VAL A 1 31.31 3.39 6.96
C VAL A 1 30.73 2.57 8.10
N HIS A 2 30.07 1.42 7.86
CA HIS A 2 29.42 0.61 8.93
C HIS A 2 30.35 0.18 10.09
N LYS A 3 31.65 0.03 9.85
CA LYS A 3 32.63 -0.28 10.92
C LYS A 3 32.92 0.91 11.82
N GLU A 4 32.77 2.13 11.31
CA GLU A 4 33.10 3.38 12.00
C GLU A 4 31.86 4.10 12.51
N SER A 5 30.75 3.98 11.77
CA SER A 5 29.46 4.64 12.05
C SER A 5 28.32 3.67 11.76
N PRO A 6 28.07 2.70 12.65
CA PRO A 6 27.06 1.65 12.45
C PRO A 6 25.61 2.18 12.43
N GLU A 7 25.39 3.39 12.97
CA GLU A 7 24.11 4.06 12.99
C GLU A 7 23.67 4.67 11.66
N VAL A 8 24.58 4.80 10.68
CA VAL A 8 24.28 5.39 9.38
C VAL A 8 23.41 4.45 8.55
N VAL A 9 22.28 4.98 8.08
CA VAL A 9 21.32 4.27 7.24
C VAL A 9 21.56 4.64 5.77
N PHE A 10 21.69 3.63 4.91
CA PHE A 10 21.83 3.79 3.47
C PHE A 10 20.51 3.47 2.77
N LEU A 11 19.97 4.44 2.04
CA LEU A 11 18.76 4.32 1.23
C LEU A 11 19.16 4.34 -0.24
N ALA A 12 18.68 3.39 -1.03
CA ALA A 12 18.95 3.33 -2.46
C ALA A 12 17.77 3.92 -3.24
N GLU A 13 17.98 5.06 -3.86
CA GLU A 13 17.08 5.60 -4.87
C GLU A 13 17.70 5.37 -6.25
N ALA A 14 17.42 4.20 -6.81
CA ALA A 14 18.00 3.79 -8.08
C ALA A 14 16.95 3.02 -8.90
N PHE A 15 16.14 3.74 -9.67
CA PHE A 15 15.18 3.18 -10.62
C PHE A 15 15.90 2.67 -11.88
N THR A 16 16.75 1.67 -11.67
CA THR A 16 17.56 1.03 -12.70
C THR A 16 16.97 -0.36 -13.05
N ARG A 17 17.71 -1.14 -13.85
CA ARG A 17 17.34 -2.55 -14.09
C ARG A 17 17.34 -3.34 -12.79
N PRO A 18 16.47 -4.35 -12.62
CA PRO A 18 16.36 -5.14 -11.39
C PRO A 18 17.70 -5.66 -10.85
N ALA A 19 18.58 -6.13 -11.73
CA ALA A 19 19.89 -6.64 -11.34
C ALA A 19 20.75 -5.60 -10.58
N MET A 20 20.70 -4.34 -10.98
CA MET A 20 21.44 -3.25 -10.32
C MET A 20 20.80 -2.90 -8.97
N MET A 21 19.48 -2.84 -8.90
CA MET A 21 18.77 -2.61 -7.63
C MET A 21 19.07 -3.73 -6.61
N HIS A 22 19.08 -4.97 -7.08
CA HIS A 22 19.42 -6.12 -6.25
C HIS A 22 20.88 -6.10 -5.81
N ALA A 23 21.80 -5.62 -6.67
CA ALA A 23 23.21 -5.46 -6.31
C ALA A 23 23.40 -4.46 -5.16
N LEU A 24 22.67 -3.35 -5.16
CA LEU A 24 22.67 -2.38 -4.05
C LEU A 24 22.15 -3.01 -2.74
N GLY A 25 21.07 -3.77 -2.79
CA GLY A 25 20.58 -4.52 -1.63
C GLY A 25 21.62 -5.50 -1.08
N LYS A 26 22.30 -6.24 -1.95
CA LYS A 26 23.38 -7.16 -1.57
C LYS A 26 24.64 -6.44 -1.07
N ALA A 27 24.88 -5.21 -1.52
CA ALA A 27 25.99 -4.37 -1.06
C ALA A 27 25.77 -3.78 0.34
N GLY A 28 24.56 -3.92 0.92
CA GLY A 28 24.27 -3.50 2.28
C GLY A 28 23.41 -2.24 2.41
N PHE A 29 22.72 -1.81 1.36
CA PHE A 29 21.71 -0.79 1.49
C PHE A 29 20.54 -1.30 2.35
N HIS A 30 20.10 -0.48 3.31
CA HIS A 30 19.10 -0.86 4.30
C HIS A 30 17.68 -0.84 3.75
N GLN A 31 17.43 0.01 2.75
CA GLN A 31 16.14 0.18 2.10
C GLN A 31 16.36 0.57 0.64
N SER A 32 15.42 0.18 -0.21
CA SER A 32 15.46 0.53 -1.62
C SER A 32 14.10 1.08 -2.06
N TYR A 33 14.12 2.11 -2.89
CA TYR A 33 12.96 2.52 -3.69
C TYR A 33 12.60 1.39 -4.64
N THR A 34 11.36 1.35 -5.10
CA THR A 34 10.81 0.18 -5.80
C THR A 34 9.96 0.58 -6.99
N TYR A 35 9.64 -0.39 -7.85
CA TYR A 35 8.73 -0.19 -8.98
C TYR A 35 7.25 -0.14 -8.58
N PHE A 36 6.90 -0.28 -7.31
CA PHE A 36 5.51 -0.22 -6.84
C PHE A 36 4.79 1.02 -7.38
N THR A 37 5.46 2.15 -7.45
CA THR A 37 4.91 3.42 -7.94
C THR A 37 4.22 3.27 -9.30
N TRP A 38 4.74 2.40 -10.19
CA TRP A 38 4.21 2.18 -11.54
C TRP A 38 3.42 0.88 -11.71
N ARG A 39 3.26 0.08 -10.66
CA ARG A 39 2.43 -1.14 -10.70
C ARG A 39 1.00 -0.77 -10.34
N THR A 40 0.07 -0.87 -11.30
CA THR A 40 -1.32 -0.39 -11.14
C THR A 40 -2.37 -1.46 -11.32
N SER A 41 -2.16 -2.43 -12.21
CA SER A 41 -3.08 -3.54 -12.41
C SER A 41 -2.94 -4.62 -11.31
N LYS A 42 -3.99 -5.39 -11.09
CA LYS A 42 -4.00 -6.54 -10.17
C LYS A 42 -2.83 -7.49 -10.44
N TRP A 43 -2.61 -7.82 -11.71
CA TRP A 43 -1.53 -8.72 -12.11
C TRP A 43 -0.14 -8.13 -11.76
N GLU A 44 0.13 -6.89 -12.13
CA GLU A 44 1.42 -6.23 -11.84
C GLU A 44 1.70 -6.14 -10.35
N ILE A 45 0.68 -5.76 -9.55
CA ILE A 45 0.82 -5.64 -8.09
C ILE A 45 1.07 -7.02 -7.47
N THR A 46 0.35 -8.04 -7.94
CA THR A 46 0.48 -9.42 -7.43
C THR A 46 1.88 -9.98 -7.74
N GLU A 47 2.32 -9.89 -8.99
CA GLU A 47 3.63 -10.41 -9.40
C GLU A 47 4.77 -9.67 -8.69
N TYR A 48 4.69 -8.34 -8.61
CA TYR A 48 5.71 -7.58 -7.92
C TYR A 48 5.71 -7.82 -6.40
N GLY A 49 4.53 -7.97 -5.80
CA GLY A 49 4.39 -8.36 -4.40
C GLY A 49 5.03 -9.72 -4.10
N ARG A 50 4.82 -10.71 -4.97
CA ARG A 50 5.48 -12.03 -4.88
C ARG A 50 6.99 -11.94 -5.04
N GLU A 51 7.46 -11.17 -6.02
CA GLU A 51 8.89 -10.95 -6.25
C GLU A 51 9.59 -10.44 -4.98
N VAL A 52 9.06 -9.36 -4.38
CA VAL A 52 9.71 -8.74 -3.22
C VAL A 52 9.53 -9.53 -1.93
N ALA A 53 8.42 -10.24 -1.76
CA ALA A 53 8.13 -11.00 -0.53
C ALA A 53 8.81 -12.37 -0.52
N GLN A 54 8.95 -13.03 -1.66
CA GLN A 54 9.41 -14.41 -1.77
C GLN A 54 10.76 -14.51 -2.51
N GLY A 55 10.89 -13.83 -3.65
CA GLY A 55 12.04 -13.96 -4.53
C GLY A 55 13.29 -13.26 -4.00
N THR A 56 13.16 -12.02 -3.56
CA THR A 56 14.30 -11.15 -3.21
C THR A 56 14.42 -10.80 -1.74
N SER A 57 13.47 -11.20 -0.93
CA SER A 57 13.35 -10.83 0.49
C SER A 57 14.54 -11.19 1.38
N ALA A 58 15.46 -12.06 0.92
CA ALA A 58 16.66 -12.41 1.67
C ALA A 58 17.65 -11.23 1.78
N PHE A 59 17.71 -10.36 0.77
CA PHE A 59 18.70 -9.28 0.67
C PHE A 59 18.11 -7.93 0.30
N PHE A 60 16.87 -7.85 -0.14
CA PHE A 60 16.22 -6.64 -0.62
C PHE A 60 15.14 -6.18 0.37
N ARG A 61 15.19 -4.91 0.77
CA ARG A 61 14.23 -4.27 1.69
C ARG A 61 13.44 -3.22 0.92
N PRO A 62 12.27 -3.60 0.36
CA PRO A 62 11.48 -2.68 -0.45
C PRO A 62 10.81 -1.62 0.41
N ASN A 63 10.83 -0.37 -0.07
CA ASN A 63 9.98 0.70 0.38
C ASN A 63 8.96 1.01 -0.71
N PHE A 64 7.68 0.89 -0.39
CA PHE A 64 6.62 1.18 -1.36
C PHE A 64 6.25 2.66 -1.29
N TRP A 65 6.78 3.44 -2.23
CA TRP A 65 6.46 4.84 -2.38
C TRP A 65 5.18 5.01 -3.21
N VAL A 66 4.21 5.77 -2.68
CA VAL A 66 3.00 6.14 -3.43
C VAL A 66 3.28 7.26 -4.43
N ASN A 67 4.22 8.15 -4.09
CA ASN A 67 4.81 9.20 -4.90
C ASN A 67 6.19 9.55 -4.32
N THR A 68 7.01 10.30 -5.06
CA THR A 68 8.31 10.80 -4.56
C THR A 68 8.44 12.29 -4.88
N PRO A 69 9.45 13.01 -4.36
CA PRO A 69 9.69 14.40 -4.76
C PRO A 69 9.85 14.59 -6.27
N ASP A 70 10.33 13.58 -6.98
CA ASP A 70 10.57 13.60 -8.42
C ASP A 70 9.49 12.92 -9.25
N ILE A 71 8.56 12.18 -8.61
CA ILE A 71 7.59 11.34 -9.32
C ILE A 71 6.18 11.60 -8.81
N ASN A 72 5.39 12.23 -9.68
CA ASN A 72 3.94 12.33 -9.62
C ASN A 72 3.34 11.29 -10.58
N PRO A 73 3.01 10.09 -10.11
CA PRO A 73 2.60 9.00 -11.00
C PRO A 73 1.34 9.34 -11.78
N PHE A 74 1.24 8.89 -13.02
CA PHE A 74 0.10 9.17 -13.91
C PHE A 74 -1.26 8.87 -13.29
N HIS A 75 -1.37 7.77 -12.53
CA HIS A 75 -2.63 7.39 -11.89
C HIS A 75 -3.08 8.36 -10.78
N LEU A 76 -2.18 9.16 -10.21
CA LEU A 76 -2.53 10.21 -9.24
C LEU A 76 -2.91 11.53 -9.91
N GLN A 77 -2.54 11.76 -11.17
CA GLN A 77 -2.68 13.06 -11.84
C GLN A 77 -4.14 13.46 -12.10
N SER A 78 -5.09 12.53 -11.99
CA SER A 78 -6.53 12.85 -12.01
C SER A 78 -6.98 13.62 -10.76
N GLY A 79 -6.21 13.60 -9.67
CA GLY A 79 -6.59 14.18 -8.39
C GLY A 79 -7.73 13.46 -7.67
N ASN A 80 -8.12 12.25 -8.12
CA ASN A 80 -9.21 11.49 -7.51
C ASN A 80 -8.83 11.01 -6.09
N PRO A 81 -9.48 11.48 -5.01
CA PRO A 81 -9.15 11.10 -3.64
C PRO A 81 -9.16 9.59 -3.37
N ALA A 82 -10.03 8.84 -4.06
CA ALA A 82 -10.09 7.38 -3.92
C ALA A 82 -8.82 6.70 -4.46
N MET A 83 -8.18 7.25 -5.51
CA MET A 83 -6.90 6.74 -6.00
C MET A 83 -5.80 6.92 -4.95
N PHE A 84 -5.73 8.08 -4.31
CA PHE A 84 -4.77 8.31 -3.22
C PHE A 84 -5.03 7.35 -2.05
N ALA A 85 -6.28 7.14 -1.68
CA ALA A 85 -6.63 6.23 -0.59
C ALA A 85 -6.24 4.77 -0.89
N LEU A 86 -6.65 4.24 -2.05
CA LEU A 86 -6.34 2.85 -2.41
C LEU A 86 -4.84 2.59 -2.54
N ARG A 87 -4.07 3.56 -3.07
CA ARG A 87 -2.61 3.45 -3.15
C ARG A 87 -1.96 3.46 -1.76
N ALA A 88 -2.46 4.30 -0.84
CA ALA A 88 -2.01 4.33 0.55
C ALA A 88 -2.28 2.99 1.25
N VAL A 89 -3.48 2.39 1.06
CA VAL A 89 -3.79 1.04 1.59
C VAL A 89 -2.82 0.01 1.06
N LEU A 90 -2.63 -0.07 -0.26
CA LEU A 90 -1.72 -1.04 -0.89
C LEU A 90 -0.29 -0.87 -0.37
N ALA A 91 0.25 0.34 -0.40
CA ALA A 91 1.62 0.60 0.04
C ALA A 91 1.83 0.25 1.51
N SER A 92 0.87 0.64 2.37
CA SER A 92 0.99 0.48 3.83
C SER A 92 0.76 -0.94 4.32
N THR A 93 0.12 -1.82 3.53
CA THR A 93 -0.24 -3.17 3.98
C THR A 93 0.49 -4.29 3.25
N LEU A 94 0.98 -4.07 2.01
CA LEU A 94 1.76 -5.07 1.26
C LEU A 94 3.17 -5.25 1.83
N THR A 95 3.82 -4.16 2.26
CA THR A 95 5.20 -4.19 2.76
C THR A 95 5.35 -3.56 4.14
N PRO A 96 6.42 -3.92 4.89
CA PRO A 96 6.68 -3.31 6.21
C PRO A 96 7.15 -1.86 6.12
N SER A 97 7.59 -1.38 4.96
CA SER A 97 8.05 -0.01 4.74
C SER A 97 7.33 0.63 3.58
N TRP A 98 6.79 1.81 3.80
CA TRP A 98 6.17 2.63 2.75
C TRP A 98 6.50 4.10 2.96
N GLY A 99 6.45 4.85 1.87
CA GLY A 99 6.76 6.26 1.88
C GLY A 99 5.78 7.07 1.04
N MET A 100 5.73 8.36 1.35
CA MET A 100 5.03 9.37 0.55
C MET A 100 5.80 10.68 0.60
N TYR A 101 5.74 11.42 -0.47
CA TYR A 101 6.20 12.80 -0.52
C TYR A 101 5.11 13.73 0.01
N ALA A 102 5.52 14.74 0.76
CA ALA A 102 4.62 15.75 1.34
C ALA A 102 3.72 16.40 0.29
N GLY A 103 2.45 16.59 0.63
CA GLY A 103 1.42 17.05 -0.31
C GLY A 103 0.54 15.91 -0.85
N TYR A 104 0.98 14.66 -0.72
CA TYR A 104 0.11 13.51 -1.00
C TYR A 104 -1.17 13.55 -0.16
N GLU A 105 -1.05 13.91 1.11
CA GLU A 105 -2.17 14.07 2.05
C GLU A 105 -3.16 15.16 1.63
N LEU A 106 -2.73 16.10 0.81
CA LEU A 106 -3.54 17.20 0.27
C LEU A 106 -4.02 16.93 -1.16
N TYR A 107 -3.85 15.70 -1.63
CA TYR A 107 -4.19 15.30 -3.00
C TYR A 107 -3.47 16.12 -4.07
N GLU A 108 -2.24 16.55 -3.82
CA GLU A 108 -1.42 17.22 -4.83
C GLU A 108 -1.18 16.29 -6.00
N HIS A 109 -1.56 16.74 -7.21
CA HIS A 109 -1.60 15.87 -8.38
C HIS A 109 -1.17 16.56 -9.68
N ARG A 110 -0.92 17.88 -9.65
CA ARG A 110 -0.63 18.64 -10.88
C ARG A 110 0.78 18.33 -11.37
N ALA A 111 0.85 17.85 -12.62
CA ALA A 111 2.11 17.66 -13.31
C ALA A 111 2.64 19.01 -13.85
N PHE A 112 3.97 19.14 -13.89
CA PHE A 112 4.65 20.32 -14.46
C PHE A 112 4.34 20.49 -15.95
N LYS A 113 4.26 19.35 -16.68
CA LYS A 113 3.89 19.30 -18.09
C LYS A 113 3.04 18.08 -18.38
N GLU A 114 2.21 18.18 -19.41
CA GLU A 114 1.43 17.04 -19.90
C GLU A 114 2.35 15.88 -20.30
N GLY A 115 1.97 14.66 -19.92
CA GLY A 115 2.75 13.46 -20.17
C GLY A 115 4.04 13.33 -19.33
N GLY A 116 4.27 14.23 -18.36
CA GLY A 116 5.39 14.15 -17.43
C GLY A 116 4.95 13.66 -16.06
N GLU A 117 5.90 13.12 -15.29
CA GLU A 117 5.70 12.69 -13.90
C GLU A 117 6.33 13.65 -12.89
N GLU A 118 6.79 14.82 -13.31
CA GLU A 118 7.32 15.82 -12.40
C GLU A 118 6.19 16.67 -11.83
N TYR A 119 6.24 16.95 -10.52
CA TYR A 119 5.27 17.84 -9.89
C TYR A 119 5.41 19.28 -10.35
N MET A 120 4.28 19.96 -10.52
CA MET A 120 4.26 21.43 -10.61
C MET A 120 4.68 22.01 -9.25
N ASP A 121 5.56 23.01 -9.28
CA ASP A 121 6.10 23.63 -8.07
C ASP A 121 6.77 22.61 -7.12
N SER A 122 7.63 21.75 -7.69
CA SER A 122 8.41 20.79 -6.91
C SER A 122 9.39 21.50 -5.97
N GLU A 123 9.64 20.92 -4.78
CA GLU A 123 10.54 21.51 -3.77
C GLU A 123 12.03 21.30 -4.05
N LYS A 124 12.43 21.10 -5.30
CA LYS A 124 13.84 20.90 -5.67
C LYS A 124 14.72 22.10 -5.33
N TYR A 125 14.17 23.31 -5.46
CA TYR A 125 14.94 24.54 -5.35
C TYR A 125 14.30 25.58 -4.43
N GLU A 126 13.07 25.40 -3.98
CA GLU A 126 12.34 26.33 -3.14
C GLU A 126 11.40 25.62 -2.17
N ILE A 127 11.08 26.26 -1.07
CA ILE A 127 10.14 25.74 -0.08
C ILE A 127 8.72 25.95 -0.58
N LYS A 128 7.92 24.88 -0.62
CA LYS A 128 6.50 24.95 -0.91
C LYS A 128 5.69 25.08 0.37
N VAL A 129 5.00 26.21 0.50
CA VAL A 129 4.09 26.44 1.64
C VAL A 129 2.76 25.77 1.35
N ARG A 130 2.26 24.96 2.31
CA ARG A 130 0.98 24.26 2.23
C ARG A 130 0.07 24.64 3.38
N ASP A 131 -1.21 24.85 3.09
CA ASP A 131 -2.24 25.16 4.09
C ASP A 131 -2.82 23.87 4.69
N TRP A 132 -2.03 23.23 5.55
CA TRP A 132 -2.41 21.99 6.24
C TRP A 132 -3.65 22.17 7.11
N GLU A 133 -3.70 23.27 7.86
CA GLU A 133 -4.79 23.56 8.80
C GLU A 133 -6.09 23.89 8.06
N GLY A 134 -6.04 24.73 7.03
CA GLY A 134 -7.20 25.06 6.22
C GLY A 134 -7.76 23.87 5.46
N ALA A 135 -6.90 22.99 4.92
CA ALA A 135 -7.32 21.74 4.30
C ALA A 135 -8.02 20.82 5.31
N GLY A 136 -7.46 20.69 6.51
CA GLY A 136 -8.05 19.91 7.60
C GLY A 136 -9.44 20.41 8.01
N LYS A 137 -9.60 21.72 8.19
CA LYS A 137 -10.91 22.34 8.52
C LYS A 137 -11.97 22.13 7.44
N LYS A 138 -11.56 22.02 6.18
CA LYS A 138 -12.45 21.80 5.03
C LYS A 138 -12.71 20.32 4.74
N GLY A 139 -12.05 19.41 5.46
CA GLY A 139 -12.12 17.97 5.16
C GLY A 139 -11.46 17.57 3.83
N LEU A 140 -10.58 18.43 3.29
CA LEU A 140 -9.87 18.22 2.03
C LEU A 140 -8.46 17.64 2.28
N THR A 141 -8.39 16.62 3.11
CA THR A 141 -7.13 15.97 3.44
C THR A 141 -7.28 14.48 3.71
N LEU A 142 -6.30 13.70 3.27
CA LEU A 142 -6.18 12.27 3.54
C LEU A 142 -5.46 11.99 4.88
N ALA A 143 -4.91 13.01 5.54
CA ALA A 143 -4.08 12.83 6.73
C ALA A 143 -4.73 12.00 7.85
N PRO A 144 -6.03 12.15 8.20
CA PRO A 144 -6.67 11.29 9.19
C PRO A 144 -6.68 9.81 8.79
N PHE A 145 -6.91 9.51 7.51
CA PHE A 145 -6.89 8.15 6.98
C PHE A 145 -5.48 7.54 7.01
N ILE A 146 -4.47 8.32 6.65
CA ILE A 146 -3.05 7.90 6.75
C ILE A 146 -2.68 7.62 8.21
N ALA A 147 -3.11 8.47 9.14
CA ALA A 147 -2.90 8.26 10.56
C ALA A 147 -3.53 6.94 11.04
N GLN A 148 -4.76 6.64 10.59
CA GLN A 148 -5.45 5.38 10.86
C GLN A 148 -4.69 4.18 10.31
N LEU A 149 -4.24 4.23 9.04
CA LEU A 149 -3.44 3.16 8.43
C LEU A 149 -2.15 2.91 9.22
N ASN A 150 -1.46 3.96 9.64
CA ASN A 150 -0.25 3.84 10.45
C ASN A 150 -0.53 3.27 11.86
N ALA A 151 -1.66 3.63 12.48
CA ALA A 151 -2.10 3.04 13.74
C ALA A 151 -2.39 1.54 13.59
N ILE A 152 -3.10 1.14 12.54
CA ILE A 152 -3.37 -0.27 12.20
C ILE A 152 -2.04 -1.02 12.03
N ARG A 153 -1.11 -0.52 11.21
CA ARG A 153 0.21 -1.15 11.01
C ARG A 153 1.00 -1.31 12.30
N LYS A 154 0.95 -0.32 13.18
CA LYS A 154 1.64 -0.36 14.48
C LYS A 154 1.03 -1.42 15.41
N ALA A 155 -0.27 -1.60 15.38
CA ALA A 155 -1.00 -2.55 16.21
C ALA A 155 -0.89 -4.01 15.73
N HIS A 156 -0.64 -4.22 14.42
CA HIS A 156 -0.65 -5.54 13.79
C HIS A 156 0.74 -5.98 13.33
N PRO A 157 1.44 -6.86 14.09
CA PRO A 157 2.75 -7.42 13.71
C PRO A 157 2.76 -8.09 12.33
N ALA A 158 1.64 -8.68 11.90
CA ALA A 158 1.50 -9.27 10.58
C ALA A 158 1.81 -8.26 9.46
N LEU A 159 1.44 -6.99 9.61
CA LEU A 159 1.69 -5.93 8.63
C LEU A 159 3.14 -5.42 8.63
N GLN A 160 3.93 -5.80 9.65
CA GLN A 160 5.33 -5.40 9.81
C GLN A 160 6.33 -6.43 9.25
N ARG A 161 5.84 -7.47 8.59
CA ARG A 161 6.65 -8.51 7.98
C ARG A 161 6.56 -8.45 6.46
N LEU A 162 7.63 -8.87 5.77
CA LEU A 162 7.66 -8.90 4.31
C LEU A 162 7.26 -10.28 3.75
N ARG A 163 7.77 -11.36 4.35
CA ARG A 163 7.71 -12.71 3.78
C ARG A 163 6.39 -13.45 4.01
N ASN A 164 5.49 -12.87 4.79
CA ASN A 164 4.21 -13.47 5.17
C ASN A 164 3.04 -13.05 4.28
N LEU A 165 3.33 -12.54 3.08
CA LEU A 165 2.34 -12.09 2.11
C LEU A 165 1.82 -13.28 1.28
N THR A 166 0.51 -13.47 1.26
CA THR A 166 -0.18 -14.46 0.43
C THR A 166 -1.31 -13.77 -0.33
N PHE A 167 -1.32 -13.92 -1.66
CA PHE A 167 -2.43 -13.44 -2.50
C PHE A 167 -3.52 -14.51 -2.61
N HIS A 168 -4.77 -14.06 -2.73
CA HIS A 168 -5.96 -14.88 -2.88
C HIS A 168 -6.69 -14.53 -4.17
N ASP A 169 -7.38 -15.50 -4.77
CA ASP A 169 -8.09 -15.32 -6.02
C ASP A 169 -9.39 -14.53 -5.82
N THR A 170 -9.76 -13.76 -6.82
CA THR A 170 -11.04 -13.05 -6.90
C THR A 170 -11.58 -13.17 -8.34
N ASP A 171 -12.91 -13.16 -8.50
CA ASP A 171 -13.56 -13.28 -9.81
C ASP A 171 -13.47 -11.99 -10.65
N SER A 172 -12.86 -10.93 -10.11
CA SER A 172 -12.71 -9.63 -10.79
C SER A 172 -11.26 -9.16 -10.78
N ASP A 173 -10.79 -8.62 -11.90
CA ASP A 173 -9.48 -7.97 -12.00
C ASP A 173 -9.46 -6.56 -11.38
N ALA A 174 -10.62 -5.99 -11.10
CA ALA A 174 -10.73 -4.71 -10.40
C ALA A 174 -10.51 -4.82 -8.89
N ILE A 175 -10.47 -6.02 -8.33
CA ILE A 175 -10.28 -6.22 -6.88
C ILE A 175 -9.10 -7.15 -6.64
N ILE A 176 -8.20 -6.73 -5.75
CA ILE A 176 -7.09 -7.52 -5.27
C ILE A 176 -7.33 -7.94 -3.82
N ALA A 177 -7.00 -9.19 -3.49
CA ALA A 177 -7.11 -9.73 -2.13
C ALA A 177 -5.81 -10.41 -1.70
N TYR A 178 -5.41 -10.18 -0.46
CA TYR A 178 -4.23 -10.81 0.13
C TYR A 178 -4.35 -10.91 1.64
N SER A 179 -3.50 -11.75 2.22
CA SER A 179 -3.39 -11.93 3.67
C SER A 179 -1.95 -11.81 4.14
N LYS A 180 -1.81 -11.47 5.42
CA LYS A 180 -0.54 -11.51 6.15
C LYS A 180 -0.78 -12.09 7.53
N ARG A 181 0.09 -13.02 7.95
CA ARG A 181 -0.01 -13.67 9.25
C ARG A 181 1.32 -13.63 10.00
N GLU A 182 1.27 -13.29 11.29
CA GLU A 182 2.39 -13.40 12.22
C GLU A 182 1.87 -13.98 13.54
N GLY A 183 2.14 -15.27 13.77
CA GLY A 183 1.59 -15.99 14.92
C GLY A 183 0.06 -16.04 14.91
N LYS A 184 -0.56 -15.44 15.92
CA LYS A 184 -2.02 -15.30 16.03
C LYS A 184 -2.59 -14.06 15.34
N ASP A 185 -1.75 -13.13 14.91
CA ASP A 185 -2.20 -11.96 14.19
C ASP A 185 -2.37 -12.31 12.70
N LEU A 186 -3.61 -12.35 12.25
CA LEU A 186 -3.99 -12.62 10.85
C LEU A 186 -4.83 -11.46 10.33
N VAL A 187 -4.29 -10.79 9.33
CA VAL A 187 -4.94 -9.64 8.65
C VAL A 187 -5.22 -10.02 7.20
N LEU A 188 -6.47 -9.83 6.78
CA LEU A 188 -6.90 -9.97 5.40
C LEU A 188 -7.17 -8.58 4.83
N VAL A 189 -6.76 -8.36 3.59
CA VAL A 189 -6.93 -7.07 2.91
C VAL A 189 -7.58 -7.30 1.56
N VAL A 190 -8.62 -6.52 1.27
CA VAL A 190 -9.29 -6.49 -0.04
C VAL A 190 -9.35 -5.06 -0.51
N VAL A 191 -8.89 -4.77 -1.72
CA VAL A 191 -8.82 -3.39 -2.25
C VAL A 191 -9.48 -3.33 -3.61
N ASN A 192 -10.36 -2.33 -3.78
CA ASN A 192 -10.88 -1.95 -5.09
C ASN A 192 -9.81 -1.10 -5.82
N LEU A 193 -9.34 -1.56 -6.97
CA LEU A 193 -8.34 -0.87 -7.78
C LEU A 193 -8.96 0.18 -8.72
N ASP A 194 -10.29 0.19 -8.84
CA ASP A 194 -11.03 1.19 -9.62
C ASP A 194 -11.39 2.39 -8.72
N PRO A 195 -10.81 3.58 -8.92
CA PRO A 195 -11.09 4.73 -8.08
C PRO A 195 -12.43 5.41 -8.40
N SER A 196 -13.13 4.98 -9.45
CA SER A 196 -14.31 5.68 -9.99
C SER A 196 -15.61 4.92 -9.78
N TYR A 197 -15.55 3.58 -9.83
CA TYR A 197 -16.76 2.75 -9.81
C TYR A 197 -16.76 1.76 -8.64
N ALA A 198 -17.95 1.52 -8.12
CA ALA A 198 -18.15 0.43 -7.17
C ALA A 198 -17.87 -0.92 -7.83
N GLN A 199 -17.11 -1.76 -7.16
CA GLN A 199 -16.78 -3.09 -7.62
C GLN A 199 -17.21 -4.13 -6.59
N GLY A 200 -17.74 -5.25 -7.06
CA GLY A 200 -18.11 -6.40 -6.23
C GLY A 200 -17.54 -7.68 -6.81
N THR A 201 -17.13 -8.58 -5.94
CA THR A 201 -16.54 -9.86 -6.35
C THR A 201 -16.63 -10.90 -5.23
N THR A 202 -16.54 -12.17 -5.59
CA THR A 202 -16.24 -13.21 -4.62
C THR A 202 -14.73 -13.32 -4.46
N VAL A 203 -14.27 -13.30 -3.21
CA VAL A 203 -12.89 -13.62 -2.83
C VAL A 203 -12.83 -15.10 -2.44
N HIS A 204 -11.89 -15.84 -3.02
CA HIS A 204 -11.64 -17.24 -2.74
C HIS A 204 -10.44 -17.36 -1.80
N TRP A 205 -10.73 -17.44 -0.50
CA TRP A 205 -9.69 -17.53 0.52
C TRP A 205 -9.02 -18.90 0.51
N ASN A 206 -7.71 -18.94 0.38
CA ASN A 206 -6.95 -20.18 0.58
C ASN A 206 -6.86 -20.50 2.09
N MET A 207 -7.82 -21.26 2.59
CA MET A 207 -7.97 -21.56 4.01
C MET A 207 -6.75 -22.28 4.59
N GLN A 208 -6.09 -23.13 3.81
CA GLN A 208 -4.86 -23.79 4.23
C GLN A 208 -3.73 -22.75 4.45
N ALA A 209 -3.57 -21.79 3.55
CA ALA A 209 -2.58 -20.73 3.69
C ALA A 209 -2.91 -19.77 4.85
N LEU A 210 -4.19 -19.56 5.13
CA LEU A 210 -4.64 -18.80 6.30
C LEU A 210 -4.43 -19.59 7.60
N GLY A 211 -4.36 -20.91 7.54
CA GLY A 211 -4.30 -21.80 8.71
C GLY A 211 -5.56 -21.73 9.55
N ILE A 212 -6.72 -21.66 8.88
CA ILE A 212 -8.06 -21.70 9.48
C ILE A 212 -8.77 -22.96 8.95
N ASP A 213 -9.48 -23.66 9.81
CA ASP A 213 -10.34 -24.77 9.40
C ASP A 213 -11.48 -24.24 8.54
N GLY A 214 -11.78 -24.91 7.43
CA GLY A 214 -12.57 -24.46 6.28
C GLY A 214 -14.05 -24.12 6.51
N HIS A 215 -14.38 -23.38 7.56
CA HIS A 215 -15.72 -22.96 7.96
C HIS A 215 -15.82 -21.44 7.98
N ASP A 216 -16.99 -20.94 8.39
CA ASP A 216 -17.20 -19.53 8.63
C ASP A 216 -16.26 -19.03 9.74
N PHE A 217 -15.74 -17.81 9.59
CA PHE A 217 -14.85 -17.21 10.55
C PHE A 217 -15.20 -15.74 10.80
N GLU A 218 -15.04 -15.30 12.04
CA GLU A 218 -15.30 -13.93 12.42
C GLU A 218 -14.14 -13.00 12.06
N VAL A 219 -14.49 -11.84 11.50
CA VAL A 219 -13.55 -10.77 11.19
C VAL A 219 -14.04 -9.44 11.77
N LYS A 220 -13.06 -8.57 12.08
CA LYS A 220 -13.31 -7.18 12.46
C LYS A 220 -12.63 -6.26 11.46
N ASP A 221 -13.38 -5.40 10.80
CA ASP A 221 -12.82 -4.37 9.93
C ASP A 221 -12.13 -3.30 10.78
N LEU A 222 -10.86 -3.05 10.48
CA LEU A 222 -10.01 -2.12 11.21
C LEU A 222 -10.21 -0.67 10.77
N LEU A 223 -10.89 -0.46 9.63
CA LEU A 223 -11.17 0.87 9.10
C LEU A 223 -12.46 1.48 9.70
N ASP A 224 -13.50 0.68 9.91
CA ASP A 224 -14.78 1.18 10.44
C ASP A 224 -15.25 0.48 11.73
N GLY A 225 -14.54 -0.56 12.15
CA GLY A 225 -14.82 -1.32 13.37
C GLY A 225 -15.93 -2.37 13.24
N ALA A 226 -16.50 -2.55 12.05
CA ALA A 226 -17.57 -3.52 11.81
C ALA A 226 -17.09 -4.96 12.05
N SER A 227 -17.93 -5.77 12.71
CA SER A 227 -17.71 -7.21 12.82
C SER A 227 -18.59 -7.94 11.80
N MET A 228 -18.00 -8.90 11.12
CA MET A 228 -18.64 -9.67 10.06
C MET A 228 -18.26 -11.14 10.17
N THR A 229 -19.10 -12.01 9.62
CA THR A 229 -18.77 -13.41 9.41
C THR A 229 -18.42 -13.60 7.94
N TRP A 230 -17.19 -14.06 7.68
CA TRP A 230 -16.71 -14.43 6.36
C TRP A 230 -16.60 -15.93 6.22
N ASN A 231 -16.52 -16.41 5.00
CA ASN A 231 -16.39 -17.82 4.67
C ASN A 231 -15.34 -18.00 3.54
N PRO A 232 -14.99 -19.24 3.16
CA PRO A 232 -13.98 -19.47 2.12
C PRO A 232 -14.26 -18.79 0.77
N HIS A 233 -15.53 -18.43 0.49
CA HIS A 233 -15.96 -17.76 -0.75
C HIS A 233 -16.78 -16.51 -0.44
N THR A 234 -16.12 -15.52 0.16
CA THR A 234 -16.78 -14.31 0.66
C THR A 234 -17.06 -13.31 -0.47
N PHE A 235 -18.32 -12.91 -0.63
CA PHE A 235 -18.66 -11.79 -1.50
C PHE A 235 -18.35 -10.46 -0.79
N VAL A 236 -17.63 -9.57 -1.49
CA VAL A 236 -17.32 -8.22 -1.02
C VAL A 236 -17.81 -7.18 -2.02
N SER A 237 -18.17 -5.99 -1.53
CA SER A 237 -18.54 -4.85 -2.37
C SER A 237 -17.90 -3.57 -1.82
N LEU A 238 -17.07 -2.92 -2.65
CA LEU A 238 -16.31 -1.73 -2.29
C LEU A 238 -16.71 -0.56 -3.20
N ASN A 239 -17.03 0.58 -2.60
CA ASN A 239 -17.55 1.74 -3.33
C ASN A 239 -16.69 2.98 -3.07
N PRO A 240 -15.87 3.43 -4.03
CA PRO A 240 -14.97 4.57 -3.90
C PRO A 240 -15.70 5.92 -3.80
N ALA A 241 -16.98 6.01 -4.22
CA ALA A 241 -17.78 7.21 -4.08
C ALA A 241 -18.26 7.47 -2.63
N ARG A 242 -18.02 6.54 -1.71
CA ARG A 242 -18.28 6.69 -0.28
C ARG A 242 -17.04 7.28 0.42
N PRO A 243 -17.09 7.48 1.76
CA PRO A 243 -15.90 7.90 2.51
C PRO A 243 -14.66 7.09 2.15
N VAL A 244 -13.51 7.73 2.20
CA VAL A 244 -12.22 7.23 1.70
C VAL A 244 -11.90 5.79 2.10
N GLY A 245 -12.25 5.37 3.31
CA GLY A 245 -12.05 4.01 3.80
C GLY A 245 -12.84 2.92 3.06
N LYS A 246 -13.81 3.27 2.23
CA LYS A 246 -14.62 2.29 1.49
C LYS A 246 -13.98 1.82 0.18
N VAL A 247 -12.78 2.23 -0.12
CA VAL A 247 -11.95 1.64 -1.19
C VAL A 247 -11.38 0.27 -0.81
N ALA A 248 -11.41 -0.09 0.47
CA ALA A 248 -10.81 -1.33 0.97
C ALA A 248 -11.54 -1.89 2.19
N HIS A 249 -11.31 -3.18 2.46
CA HIS A 249 -11.41 -3.81 3.76
C HIS A 249 -10.01 -4.15 4.26
N ILE A 250 -9.71 -3.82 5.50
CA ILE A 250 -8.55 -4.32 6.25
C ILE A 250 -9.12 -4.99 7.48
N VAL A 251 -9.18 -6.30 7.50
CA VAL A 251 -9.86 -7.03 8.57
C VAL A 251 -8.91 -7.90 9.37
N GLN A 252 -9.07 -7.91 10.68
CA GLN A 252 -8.45 -8.86 11.57
C GLN A 252 -9.35 -10.07 11.73
N VAL A 253 -8.80 -11.27 11.56
CA VAL A 253 -9.48 -12.53 11.85
C VAL A 253 -9.43 -12.78 13.35
N LYS A 254 -10.55 -13.16 13.95
CA LYS A 254 -10.60 -13.63 15.34
C LYS A 254 -10.29 -15.15 15.35
N LEU A 255 -9.08 -15.49 15.79
CA LEU A 255 -8.58 -16.85 15.94
C LEU A 255 -8.83 -17.37 17.37
#